data_25aaf88583fd37286fb0ee8ebffcdd63
#
_entry.id   25aaf88583fd37286fb0ee8ebffcdd63
#
_cell.length_a   1.000
_cell.length_b   1.000
_cell.length_c   1.000
_cell.angle_alpha   90.00
_cell.angle_beta   90.00
_cell.angle_gamma   90.00
#
_symmetry.space_group_name_H-M   'P 1'
#
loop_
_entity.id
_entity.type
_entity.pdbx_description
1 polymer ?
#
loop_
_entity_poly.entity_id
_entity_poly.type
_entity_poly.pdbx_seq_one_letter_code
_entity_poly.pdbx_strand_id
1 'polypeptide(L)'
;MIIAGKVFIITGASSGIGEELSRVLAQRGARVVCAARRADELKRVCDSINASGGSALAVQTDITNLDACHNMVQETLKAYGQLDGLILNAGISMWSRFEDISDISFFQDLMDVNYHGAVNC
;
A
#
# COMPACT_ATOMS: atom_id res chain seq x y z
N MET A 1 11.97 -9.03 -15.82
CA MET A 1 11.06 -9.75 -14.91
C MET A 1 9.74 -9.97 -15.62
N ILE A 2 9.18 -11.16 -15.53
CA ILE A 2 7.82 -11.44 -16.01
C ILE A 2 6.86 -11.08 -14.88
N ILE A 3 5.96 -10.14 -15.14
CA ILE A 3 5.00 -9.64 -14.15
C ILE A 3 3.73 -10.50 -14.10
N ALA A 4 3.31 -11.03 -15.24
CA ALA A 4 2.09 -11.84 -15.34
C ALA A 4 2.13 -13.04 -14.36
N GLY A 5 1.05 -13.21 -13.62
CA GLY A 5 0.91 -14.27 -12.61
C GLY A 5 1.63 -14.02 -11.28
N LYS A 6 2.42 -12.97 -11.18
CA LYS A 6 3.10 -12.59 -9.94
C LYS A 6 2.14 -11.89 -8.99
N VAL A 7 2.44 -11.95 -7.69
CA VAL A 7 1.66 -11.32 -6.63
C VAL A 7 2.48 -10.21 -6.00
N PHE A 8 1.93 -9.00 -5.99
CA PHE A 8 2.57 -7.82 -5.39
C PHE A 8 1.67 -7.20 -4.33
N ILE A 9 2.26 -6.82 -3.21
CA ILE A 9 1.63 -5.91 -2.25
C ILE A 9 2.12 -4.50 -2.55
N ILE A 10 1.21 -3.54 -2.62
CA ILE A 10 1.52 -2.12 -2.78
C ILE A 10 0.95 -1.37 -1.58
N THR A 11 1.82 -0.79 -0.76
CA THR A 11 1.38 0.07 0.34
C THR A 11 1.11 1.49 -0.17
N GLY A 12 0.19 2.20 0.47
CA GLY A 12 -0.25 3.52 0.00
C GLY A 12 -1.02 3.47 -1.31
N ALA A 13 -1.72 2.38 -1.57
CA ALA A 13 -2.39 2.12 -2.84
C ALA A 13 -3.74 2.82 -3.02
N SER A 14 -4.21 3.56 -2.02
CA SER A 14 -5.52 4.21 -2.06
C SER A 14 -5.58 5.47 -2.91
N SER A 15 -4.44 6.01 -3.34
CA SER A 15 -4.35 7.25 -4.12
C SER A 15 -2.98 7.40 -4.79
N GLY A 16 -2.86 8.37 -5.68
CA GLY A 16 -1.60 8.83 -6.27
C GLY A 16 -0.80 7.72 -6.97
N ILE A 17 0.49 7.69 -6.70
CA ILE A 17 1.44 6.77 -7.35
C ILE A 17 1.09 5.30 -7.05
N GLY A 18 0.74 4.98 -5.82
CA GLY A 18 0.39 3.60 -5.42
C GLY A 18 -0.85 3.08 -6.13
N GLU A 19 -1.88 3.91 -6.28
CA GLU A 19 -3.09 3.58 -7.03
C GLU A 19 -2.76 3.28 -8.50
N GLU A 20 -2.04 4.20 -9.15
CA GLU A 20 -1.71 4.05 -10.57
C GLU A 20 -0.80 2.84 -10.81
N LEU A 21 0.18 2.63 -9.94
CA LEU A 21 1.06 1.47 -10.03
C LEU A 21 0.28 0.17 -9.90
N SER A 22 -0.70 0.11 -8.99
CA SER A 22 -1.57 -1.06 -8.84
C SER A 22 -2.34 -1.35 -10.13
N ARG A 23 -2.86 -0.31 -10.80
CA ARG A 23 -3.55 -0.46 -12.08
C ARG A 23 -2.63 -0.98 -13.18
N VAL A 24 -1.45 -0.41 -13.30
CA VAL A 24 -0.46 -0.79 -14.33
C VAL A 24 0.00 -2.24 -14.14
N LEU A 25 0.29 -2.64 -12.91
CA LEU A 25 0.69 -4.02 -12.62
C LEU A 25 -0.44 -5.01 -12.94
N ALA A 26 -1.67 -4.69 -12.54
CA ALA A 26 -2.84 -5.53 -12.83
C ALA A 26 -3.10 -5.65 -14.33
N GLN A 27 -2.96 -4.56 -15.09
CA GLN A 27 -3.07 -4.58 -16.55
C GLN A 27 -2.04 -5.48 -17.22
N ARG A 28 -0.88 -5.66 -16.57
CA ARG A 28 0.18 -6.55 -17.04
C ARG A 28 0.03 -7.99 -16.53
N GLY A 29 -1.11 -8.32 -15.94
CA GLY A 29 -1.43 -9.68 -15.50
C GLY A 29 -0.97 -10.04 -14.09
N ALA A 30 -0.46 -9.09 -13.32
CA ALA A 30 -0.17 -9.32 -11.91
C ALA A 30 -1.45 -9.39 -11.08
N ARG A 31 -1.36 -10.08 -9.95
CA ARG A 31 -2.36 -10.02 -8.88
C ARG A 31 -1.85 -9.03 -7.84
N VAL A 32 -2.64 -8.00 -7.54
CA VAL A 32 -2.20 -6.91 -6.67
C VAL A 32 -2.98 -6.90 -5.37
N VAL A 33 -2.28 -6.71 -4.27
CA VAL A 33 -2.86 -6.47 -2.95
C VAL A 33 -2.63 -5.00 -2.63
N CYS A 34 -3.73 -4.25 -2.56
CA CYS A 34 -3.70 -2.83 -2.27
C CYS A 34 -3.86 -2.62 -0.77
N ALA A 35 -2.87 -2.01 -0.14
CA ALA A 35 -2.84 -1.78 1.28
C ALA A 35 -2.77 -0.30 1.60
N ALA A 36 -3.65 0.19 2.45
CA ALA A 36 -3.68 1.55 2.96
C ALA A 36 -4.63 1.66 4.15
N ARG A 37 -4.65 2.81 4.79
CA ARG A 37 -5.50 3.04 5.97
C ARG A 37 -6.97 3.27 5.62
N ARG A 38 -7.27 3.91 4.47
CA ARG A 38 -8.63 4.28 4.07
C ARG A 38 -9.30 3.14 3.31
N ALA A 39 -10.17 2.39 4.02
CA ALA A 39 -10.86 1.23 3.45
C ALA A 39 -11.74 1.58 2.24
N ASP A 40 -12.47 2.70 2.30
CA ASP A 40 -13.37 3.13 1.20
C ASP A 40 -12.61 3.40 -0.08
N GLU A 41 -11.48 4.10 0.02
CA GLU A 41 -10.62 4.42 -1.13
C GLU A 41 -9.96 3.17 -1.70
N LEU A 42 -9.50 2.25 -0.85
CA LEU A 42 -8.97 0.96 -1.29
C LEU A 42 -10.01 0.17 -2.06
N LYS A 43 -11.23 0.11 -1.52
CA LYS A 43 -12.33 -0.59 -2.18
C LYS A 43 -12.61 -0.02 -3.57
N ARG A 44 -12.65 1.30 -3.69
CA ARG A 44 -12.82 1.99 -4.98
C ARG A 44 -11.74 1.58 -5.98
N VAL A 45 -10.50 1.59 -5.57
CA VAL A 45 -9.35 1.22 -6.44
C VAL A 45 -9.45 -0.24 -6.87
N CYS A 46 -9.67 -1.15 -5.93
CA CYS A 46 -9.74 -2.58 -6.21
C CYS A 46 -10.95 -2.95 -7.06
N ASP A 47 -12.11 -2.35 -6.80
CA ASP A 47 -13.32 -2.58 -7.61
C ASP A 47 -13.09 -2.13 -9.06
N SER A 48 -12.43 -0.99 -9.26
CA SER A 48 -12.08 -0.49 -10.59
C SER A 48 -11.13 -1.42 -11.34
N ILE A 49 -10.11 -1.94 -10.66
CA ILE A 49 -9.17 -2.90 -11.25
C ILE A 49 -9.88 -4.19 -11.63
N ASN A 50 -10.69 -4.74 -10.73
CA ASN A 50 -11.43 -5.98 -10.97
C ASN A 50 -12.46 -5.81 -12.09
N ALA A 51 -13.15 -4.68 -12.18
CA ALA A 51 -14.09 -4.37 -13.26
C ALA A 51 -13.41 -4.28 -14.63
N SER A 52 -12.12 -3.93 -14.66
CA SER A 52 -11.31 -3.87 -15.88
C SER A 52 -10.68 -5.23 -16.27
N GLY A 53 -11.03 -6.30 -15.58
CA GLY A 53 -10.49 -7.65 -15.85
C GLY A 53 -9.21 -8.00 -15.11
N GLY A 54 -8.72 -7.13 -14.25
CA GLY A 54 -7.56 -7.39 -13.39
C GLY A 54 -7.93 -8.19 -12.13
N SER A 55 -6.95 -8.41 -11.26
CA SER A 55 -7.14 -9.06 -9.96
C SER A 55 -6.54 -8.20 -8.85
N ALA A 56 -7.39 -7.66 -7.99
CA ALA A 56 -6.98 -6.81 -6.88
C ALA A 56 -7.72 -7.21 -5.60
N LEU A 57 -6.99 -7.21 -4.49
CA LEU A 57 -7.48 -7.46 -3.15
C LEU A 57 -7.19 -6.25 -2.27
N ALA A 58 -8.20 -5.74 -1.58
CA ALA A 58 -8.04 -4.64 -0.64
C ALA A 58 -7.78 -5.19 0.77
N VAL A 59 -6.71 -4.73 1.41
CA VAL A 59 -6.41 -5.04 2.81
C VAL A 59 -6.14 -3.74 3.55
N GLN A 60 -7.09 -3.34 4.41
CA GLN A 60 -6.91 -2.16 5.23
C GLN A 60 -5.72 -2.37 6.17
N THR A 61 -4.73 -1.50 6.07
CA THR A 61 -3.47 -1.64 6.81
C THR A 61 -2.94 -0.28 7.22
N ASP A 62 -2.70 -0.12 8.52
CA ASP A 62 -1.87 0.95 9.04
C ASP A 62 -0.46 0.39 9.23
N ILE A 63 0.49 0.83 8.40
CA ILE A 63 1.86 0.31 8.43
C ILE A 63 2.65 0.70 9.68
N THR A 64 2.15 1.64 10.49
CA THR A 64 2.74 1.94 11.80
C THR A 64 2.42 0.86 12.83
N ASN A 65 1.50 -0.05 12.51
CA ASN A 65 1.11 -1.17 13.36
C ASN A 65 1.71 -2.47 12.81
N LEU A 66 2.63 -3.08 13.56
CA LEU A 66 3.32 -4.29 13.12
C LEU A 66 2.36 -5.47 12.91
N ASP A 67 1.37 -5.64 13.78
CA ASP A 67 0.38 -6.72 13.64
C ASP A 67 -0.45 -6.55 12.37
N ALA A 68 -0.80 -5.32 12.00
CA ALA A 68 -1.50 -5.03 10.76
C ALA A 68 -0.64 -5.39 9.54
N CYS A 69 0.66 -5.13 9.59
CA CYS A 69 1.59 -5.53 8.52
C CYS A 69 1.68 -7.05 8.38
N HIS A 70 1.77 -7.77 9.49
CA HIS A 70 1.73 -9.23 9.48
C HIS A 70 0.41 -9.76 8.90
N ASN A 71 -0.72 -9.18 9.31
CA ASN A 71 -2.03 -9.53 8.77
C ASN A 71 -2.11 -9.32 7.25
N MET A 72 -1.54 -8.23 6.76
CA MET A 72 -1.50 -7.93 5.32
C MET A 72 -0.81 -9.06 4.53
N VAL A 73 0.31 -9.56 5.02
CA VAL A 73 1.02 -10.68 4.39
C VAL A 73 0.20 -11.97 4.50
N GLN A 74 -0.38 -12.26 5.66
CA GLN A 74 -1.21 -13.45 5.86
C GLN A 74 -2.44 -13.47 4.94
N GLU A 75 -3.13 -12.34 4.81
CA GLU A 75 -4.28 -12.22 3.88
C GLU A 75 -3.84 -12.41 2.43
N THR A 76 -2.67 -11.91 2.06
CA THR A 76 -2.10 -12.14 0.72
C THR A 76 -1.84 -13.61 0.45
N LEU A 77 -1.20 -14.29 1.37
CA LEU A 77 -0.89 -15.72 1.24
C LEU A 77 -2.16 -16.58 1.23
N LYS A 78 -3.15 -16.21 2.04
CA LYS A 78 -4.45 -16.90 2.08
C LYS A 78 -5.20 -16.77 0.74
N ALA A 79 -5.17 -15.59 0.12
CA ALA A 79 -5.89 -15.32 -1.12
C ALA A 79 -5.17 -15.89 -2.35
N TYR A 80 -3.85 -15.78 -2.41
CA TYR A 80 -3.07 -16.08 -3.61
C TYR A 80 -2.02 -17.17 -3.45
N GLY A 81 -1.71 -17.59 -2.23
CA GLY A 81 -0.76 -18.67 -1.95
C GLY A 81 0.70 -18.31 -2.16
N GLN A 82 1.01 -17.07 -2.56
CA GLN A 82 2.37 -16.60 -2.84
C GLN A 82 2.49 -15.10 -2.66
N LEU A 83 3.71 -14.62 -2.53
CA LEU A 83 4.06 -13.21 -2.52
C LEU A 83 5.40 -13.06 -3.24
N ASP A 84 5.41 -12.36 -4.37
CA ASP A 84 6.61 -12.22 -5.20
C ASP A 84 7.30 -10.86 -5.02
N GLY A 85 6.56 -9.85 -4.64
CA GLY A 85 7.12 -8.51 -4.44
C GLY A 85 6.31 -7.66 -3.47
N LEU A 86 7.02 -6.78 -2.77
CA LEU A 86 6.45 -5.81 -1.86
C LEU A 86 6.93 -4.42 -2.27
N ILE A 87 6.00 -3.52 -2.55
CA ILE A 87 6.30 -2.15 -2.97
C ILE A 87 5.93 -1.21 -1.83
N LEU A 88 6.95 -0.69 -1.17
CA LEU A 88 6.83 0.22 -0.03
C LEU A 88 6.64 1.65 -0.53
N ASN A 89 5.41 1.98 -0.90
CA ASN A 89 5.07 3.29 -1.47
C ASN A 89 4.39 4.21 -0.44
N ALA A 90 3.81 3.68 0.63
CA ALA A 90 3.13 4.50 1.63
C ALA A 90 4.07 5.52 2.24
N GLY A 91 3.61 6.76 2.34
CA GLY A 91 4.37 7.84 2.93
C GLY A 91 3.49 9.07 3.14
N ILE A 92 3.93 9.92 4.03
CA ILE A 92 3.35 11.25 4.26
C ILE A 92 4.43 12.31 4.11
N SER A 93 4.02 13.52 3.77
CA SER A 93 4.93 14.64 3.62
C SER A 93 4.32 15.92 4.19
N MET A 94 5.17 16.92 4.34
CA MET A 94 4.79 18.23 4.84
C MET A 94 5.49 19.31 4.00
N TRP A 95 4.74 20.36 3.66
CA TRP A 95 5.26 21.56 3.03
C TRP A 95 5.14 22.70 4.03
N SER A 96 6.22 22.97 4.75
CA SER A 96 6.30 24.09 5.69
C SER A 96 7.75 24.48 5.92
N ARG A 97 7.98 25.74 6.30
CA ARG A 97 9.28 26.12 6.82
C ARG A 97 9.44 25.55 8.23
N PHE A 98 10.65 25.19 8.60
CA PHE A 98 10.92 24.66 9.94
C PHE A 98 10.47 25.61 11.04
N GLU A 99 10.69 26.91 10.86
CA GLU A 99 10.34 27.96 11.81
C GLU A 99 8.82 28.14 12.00
N ASP A 100 8.02 27.72 11.03
CA ASP A 100 6.55 27.83 11.08
C ASP A 100 5.88 26.62 11.73
N ILE A 101 6.68 25.59 12.11
CA ILE A 101 6.14 24.37 12.72
C ILE A 101 5.96 24.59 14.21
N SER A 102 4.70 24.59 14.65
CA SER A 102 4.34 24.74 16.06
C SER A 102 4.28 23.44 16.83
N ASP A 103 4.05 22.31 16.13
CA ASP A 103 3.93 20.97 16.73
C ASP A 103 5.01 20.06 16.19
N ILE A 104 6.04 19.83 17.00
CA ILE A 104 7.17 18.97 16.63
C ILE A 104 6.84 17.48 16.62
N SER A 105 5.68 17.08 17.15
CA SER A 105 5.24 15.68 17.10
C SER A 105 5.04 15.20 15.66
N PHE A 106 4.80 16.11 14.71
CA PHE A 106 4.67 15.78 13.30
C PHE A 106 5.95 15.14 12.72
N PHE A 107 7.11 15.49 13.23
CA PHE A 107 8.37 14.83 12.83
C PHE A 107 8.37 13.36 13.22
N GLN A 108 7.82 13.02 14.40
CA GLN A 108 7.68 11.64 14.82
C GLN A 108 6.70 10.91 13.90
N ASP A 109 5.58 11.52 13.54
CA ASP A 109 4.61 10.94 12.62
C ASP A 109 5.24 10.65 11.25
N LEU A 110 6.07 11.57 10.72
CA LEU A 110 6.81 11.35 9.49
C LEU A 110 7.73 10.13 9.58
N MET A 111 8.46 9.99 10.67
CA MET A 111 9.36 8.86 10.90
C MET A 111 8.58 7.56 11.10
N ASP A 112 7.49 7.59 11.85
CA ASP A 112 6.67 6.41 12.12
C ASP A 112 6.09 5.83 10.83
N VAL A 113 5.61 6.66 9.91
CA VAL A 113 5.08 6.22 8.63
C VAL A 113 6.19 5.92 7.63
N ASN A 114 7.09 6.89 7.37
CA ASN A 114 8.00 6.83 6.24
C ASN A 114 9.19 5.90 6.48
N TYR A 115 9.62 5.74 7.72
CA TYR A 115 10.73 4.89 8.08
C TYR A 115 10.27 3.61 8.80
N HIS A 116 9.70 3.72 9.98
CA HIS A 116 9.29 2.55 10.77
C HIS A 116 8.19 1.75 10.09
N GLY A 117 7.25 2.42 9.43
CA GLY A 117 6.21 1.76 8.66
C GLY A 117 6.76 0.88 7.55
N ALA A 118 7.74 1.38 6.81
CA ALA A 118 8.42 0.60 5.77
C ALA A 118 9.17 -0.60 6.38
N VAL A 119 9.84 -0.41 7.51
CA VAL A 119 10.55 -1.50 8.23
C VAL A 119 9.58 -2.56 8.75
N ASN A 120 8.37 -2.18 9.19
CA ASN A 120 7.35 -3.10 9.69
C ASN A 120 6.82 -4.05 8.60
N CYS A 121 6.82 -3.59 7.38
CA CYS A 121 6.39 -4.40 6.25
C CYS A 121 7.46 -5.41 5.84
#